data_7afb87b64ec0842ce8401a2939c66f65
#
_entry.id   7afb87b64ec0842ce8401a2939c66f65
#
_cell.length_a   1.000
_cell.length_b   1.000
_cell.length_c   1.000
_cell.angle_alpha   90.00
_cell.angle_beta   90.00
_cell.angle_gamma   90.00
#
_symmetry.space_group_name_H-M   'P 1'
#
loop_
_entity.id
_entity.type
_entity.pdbx_description
1 polymer ?
#
loop_
_entity_poly.entity_id
_entity_poly.type
_entity_poly.pdbx_seq_one_letter_code
_entity_poly.pdbx_strand_id
1 'polypeptide(L)'
;MRTPFRPFLAVIVVLVAALCVQIARAQAPAPATGPARRAAAPAAQKATVLQVMRGILYPSSNVVFYAQSEDPEKVPKPQDPSTATDLLQTTYGGWEAVANASLALTEAARLLEVPRACSNGKAAPITNATWTRGLRELRAAGLAGYAAAKAKDMDKVLDAADKITTACSTCHDKFREKTPRCVA
;
A
#
# COMPACT_ATOMS: atom_id res chain seq x y z
N MET A 1 -10.16 -87.88 -16.08
CA MET A 1 -10.49 -86.52 -16.49
C MET A 1 -9.31 -85.56 -16.17
N ARG A 2 -8.58 -85.15 -17.23
CA ARG A 2 -7.44 -84.24 -17.06
C ARG A 2 -7.91 -82.81 -17.41
N THR A 3 -7.92 -81.87 -16.46
CA THR A 3 -8.37 -80.50 -16.64
C THR A 3 -7.33 -79.67 -17.38
N PRO A 4 -7.66 -78.92 -18.44
CA PRO A 4 -6.76 -78.12 -19.24
C PRO A 4 -6.62 -76.71 -18.59
N PHE A 5 -6.03 -76.59 -17.36
CA PHE A 5 -5.95 -75.31 -16.67
C PHE A 5 -4.55 -74.63 -16.74
N ARG A 6 -3.62 -75.27 -17.44
CA ARG A 6 -2.21 -74.79 -17.48
C ARG A 6 -1.91 -73.65 -18.45
N PRO A 7 -2.57 -73.46 -19.59
CA PRO A 7 -2.20 -72.35 -20.50
C PRO A 7 -2.70 -70.97 -20.03
N PHE A 8 -3.80 -70.91 -19.29
CA PHE A 8 -4.37 -69.64 -18.83
C PHE A 8 -3.48 -68.97 -17.74
N LEU A 9 -2.85 -69.75 -16.89
CA LEU A 9 -1.99 -69.21 -15.84
C LEU A 9 -0.71 -68.59 -16.41
N ALA A 10 -0.13 -69.15 -17.45
CA ALA A 10 1.05 -68.61 -18.12
C ALA A 10 0.78 -67.27 -18.81
N VAL A 11 -0.39 -67.11 -19.44
CA VAL A 11 -0.76 -65.83 -20.10
C VAL A 11 -0.99 -64.72 -19.08
N ILE A 12 -1.63 -65.02 -17.96
CA ILE A 12 -1.84 -64.02 -16.88
C ILE A 12 -0.52 -63.55 -16.27
N VAL A 13 0.41 -64.46 -16.03
CA VAL A 13 1.74 -64.10 -15.48
C VAL A 13 2.53 -63.18 -16.42
N VAL A 14 2.46 -63.44 -17.74
CA VAL A 14 3.14 -62.60 -18.74
C VAL A 14 2.52 -61.21 -18.84
N LEU A 15 1.16 -61.12 -18.79
CA LEU A 15 0.45 -59.85 -18.83
C LEU A 15 0.71 -58.98 -17.57
N VAL A 16 0.76 -59.60 -16.39
CA VAL A 16 1.07 -58.89 -15.14
C VAL A 16 2.53 -58.44 -15.14
N ALA A 17 3.48 -59.22 -15.61
CA ALA A 17 4.88 -58.82 -15.72
C ALA A 17 5.07 -57.66 -16.70
N ALA A 18 4.36 -57.66 -17.85
CA ALA A 18 4.40 -56.55 -18.80
C ALA A 18 3.82 -55.24 -18.21
N LEU A 19 2.74 -55.32 -17.42
CA LEU A 19 2.13 -54.18 -16.76
C LEU A 19 3.04 -53.58 -15.66
N CYS A 20 3.73 -54.42 -14.89
CA CYS A 20 4.68 -53.93 -13.87
C CYS A 20 5.86 -53.19 -14.49
N VAL A 21 6.37 -53.63 -15.65
CA VAL A 21 7.48 -52.95 -16.36
C VAL A 21 7.01 -51.58 -16.90
N GLN A 22 5.76 -51.44 -17.31
CA GLN A 22 5.22 -50.16 -17.76
C GLN A 22 5.09 -49.15 -16.59
N ILE A 23 4.63 -49.61 -15.42
CA ILE A 23 4.49 -48.76 -14.22
C ILE A 23 5.89 -48.31 -13.73
N ALA A 24 6.89 -49.17 -13.76
CA ALA A 24 8.27 -48.82 -13.35
C ALA A 24 8.92 -47.77 -14.29
N ARG A 25 8.55 -47.74 -15.57
CA ARG A 25 9.04 -46.70 -16.51
C ARG A 25 8.34 -45.35 -16.35
N ALA A 26 7.11 -45.31 -15.83
CA ALA A 26 6.40 -44.07 -15.56
C ALA A 26 6.91 -43.34 -14.30
N GLN A 27 7.69 -44.03 -13.46
CA GLN A 27 8.27 -43.45 -12.24
C GLN A 27 9.77 -43.09 -12.35
N ALA A 28 10.33 -43.09 -13.55
CA ALA A 28 11.70 -42.56 -13.73
C ALA A 28 11.68 -41.07 -13.34
N PRO A 29 12.55 -40.65 -12.38
CA PRO A 29 12.61 -39.24 -12.04
C PRO A 29 12.94 -38.42 -13.31
N ALA A 30 12.13 -37.43 -13.62
CA ALA A 30 12.46 -36.48 -14.66
C ALA A 30 13.85 -35.89 -14.35
N PRO A 31 14.71 -35.68 -15.36
CA PRO A 31 16.00 -35.03 -15.14
C PRO A 31 15.74 -33.77 -14.35
N ALA A 32 16.40 -33.61 -13.19
CA ALA A 32 16.31 -32.42 -12.38
C ALA A 32 16.75 -31.24 -13.26
N THR A 33 15.78 -30.55 -13.85
CA THR A 33 16.01 -29.22 -14.41
C THR A 33 16.50 -28.41 -13.23
N GLY A 34 17.79 -28.00 -13.28
CA GLY A 34 18.37 -27.13 -12.26
C GLY A 34 17.42 -25.98 -11.92
N PRO A 35 17.53 -25.37 -10.74
CA PRO A 35 16.55 -24.39 -10.28
C PRO A 35 16.34 -23.39 -11.40
N ALA A 36 15.11 -23.40 -11.96
CA ALA A 36 14.72 -22.44 -12.97
C ALA A 36 15.04 -21.08 -12.32
N ARG A 37 15.98 -20.35 -12.88
CA ARG A 37 16.35 -19.00 -12.44
C ARG A 37 15.05 -18.21 -12.46
N ARG A 38 14.43 -18.07 -11.29
CA ARG A 38 13.20 -17.32 -11.14
C ARG A 38 13.50 -15.96 -11.75
N ALA A 39 12.88 -15.65 -12.89
CA ALA A 39 13.03 -14.34 -13.50
C ALA A 39 12.78 -13.33 -12.38
N ALA A 40 13.76 -12.46 -12.10
CA ALA A 40 13.60 -11.44 -11.07
C ALA A 40 12.30 -10.71 -11.40
N ALA A 41 11.37 -10.68 -10.44
CA ALA A 41 10.15 -9.90 -10.61
C ALA A 41 10.57 -8.49 -11.03
N PRO A 42 9.91 -7.87 -12.03
CA PRO A 42 10.24 -6.51 -12.44
C PRO A 42 10.26 -5.64 -11.19
N ALA A 43 11.32 -4.83 -11.03
CA ALA A 43 11.46 -3.96 -9.88
C ALA A 43 10.16 -3.18 -9.69
N ALA A 44 9.52 -3.31 -8.53
CA ALA A 44 8.22 -2.70 -8.26
C ALA A 44 8.30 -1.22 -8.60
N GLN A 45 7.47 -0.76 -9.55
CA GLN A 45 7.45 0.62 -9.99
C GLN A 45 7.02 1.49 -8.80
N LYS A 46 7.91 2.38 -8.34
CA LYS A 46 7.58 3.32 -7.28
C LYS A 46 6.59 4.36 -7.79
N ALA A 47 5.56 4.66 -7.00
CA ALA A 47 4.65 5.75 -7.28
C ALA A 47 5.42 7.08 -7.45
N THR A 48 5.01 7.91 -8.40
CA THR A 48 5.56 9.27 -8.56
C THR A 48 5.18 10.16 -7.38
N VAL A 49 5.86 11.30 -7.21
CA VAL A 49 5.50 12.32 -6.22
C VAL A 49 4.02 12.72 -6.37
N LEU A 50 3.56 12.94 -7.60
CA LEU A 50 2.17 13.32 -7.88
C LEU A 50 1.17 12.23 -7.44
N GLN A 51 1.50 10.95 -7.64
CA GLN A 51 0.64 9.84 -7.19
C GLN A 51 0.59 9.75 -5.66
N VAL A 52 1.70 9.95 -4.96
CA VAL A 52 1.71 10.02 -3.49
C VAL A 52 0.88 11.21 -2.99
N MET A 53 1.03 12.38 -3.62
CA MET A 53 0.26 13.58 -3.27
C MET A 53 -1.24 13.34 -3.43
N ARG A 54 -1.69 12.82 -4.58
CA ARG A 54 -3.11 12.62 -4.88
C ARG A 54 -3.73 11.41 -4.21
N GLY A 55 -2.97 10.34 -4.03
CA GLY A 55 -3.48 9.07 -3.51
C GLY A 55 -3.44 8.96 -1.99
N ILE A 56 -2.58 9.72 -1.31
CA ILE A 56 -2.41 9.60 0.13
C ILE A 56 -2.49 10.96 0.83
N LEU A 57 -1.63 11.92 0.46
CA LEU A 57 -1.53 13.17 1.22
C LEU A 57 -2.78 14.03 1.10
N TYR A 58 -3.29 14.23 -0.12
CA TYR A 58 -4.48 15.05 -0.36
C TYR A 58 -5.74 14.49 0.34
N PRO A 59 -6.14 13.21 0.16
CA PRO A 59 -7.30 12.69 0.86
C PRO A 59 -7.15 12.69 2.37
N SER A 60 -5.95 12.38 2.90
CA SER A 60 -5.71 12.39 4.35
C SER A 60 -5.75 13.80 4.93
N SER A 61 -5.18 14.81 4.26
CA SER A 61 -5.27 16.19 4.73
C SER A 61 -6.71 16.69 4.76
N ASN A 62 -7.53 16.31 3.77
CA ASN A 62 -8.94 16.71 3.73
C ASN A 62 -9.73 16.17 4.93
N VAL A 63 -9.45 14.94 5.40
CA VAL A 63 -10.08 14.42 6.62
C VAL A 63 -9.74 15.27 7.84
N VAL A 64 -8.45 15.62 8.02
CA VAL A 64 -8.03 16.46 9.16
C VAL A 64 -8.64 17.87 9.06
N PHE A 65 -8.67 18.45 7.85
CA PHE A 65 -9.24 19.78 7.64
C PHE A 65 -10.77 19.81 7.78
N TYR A 66 -11.44 18.72 7.43
CA TYR A 66 -12.89 18.63 7.58
C TYR A 66 -13.34 18.69 9.05
N ALA A 67 -12.49 18.22 9.97
CA ALA A 67 -12.73 18.38 11.42
C ALA A 67 -12.79 19.84 11.89
N GLN A 68 -12.39 20.83 11.07
CA GLN A 68 -12.55 22.25 11.39
C GLN A 68 -14.01 22.73 11.22
N SER A 69 -14.80 22.06 10.39
CA SER A 69 -16.21 22.37 10.13
C SER A 69 -17.18 21.39 10.74
N GLU A 70 -16.76 20.15 10.96
CA GLU A 70 -17.59 19.09 11.51
C GLU A 70 -16.94 18.50 12.78
N ASP A 71 -17.64 18.54 13.89
CA ASP A 71 -17.18 17.98 15.16
C ASP A 71 -17.15 16.45 15.08
N PRO A 72 -15.96 15.81 15.14
CA PRO A 72 -15.84 14.35 15.03
C PRO A 72 -16.62 13.56 16.07
N GLU A 73 -16.93 14.14 17.24
CA GLU A 73 -17.73 13.49 18.28
C GLU A 73 -19.23 13.46 17.91
N LYS A 74 -19.69 14.41 17.11
CA LYS A 74 -21.11 14.59 16.77
C LYS A 74 -21.51 13.99 15.43
N VAL A 75 -20.57 13.48 14.66
CA VAL A 75 -20.85 12.90 13.35
C VAL A 75 -21.70 11.64 13.51
N PRO A 76 -22.90 11.58 12.91
CA PRO A 76 -23.76 10.42 13.00
C PRO A 76 -23.13 9.22 12.28
N LYS A 77 -23.28 8.04 12.88
CA LYS A 77 -22.86 6.81 12.20
C LYS A 77 -23.80 6.53 11.02
N PRO A 78 -23.30 6.29 9.81
CA PRO A 78 -24.14 5.94 8.68
C PRO A 78 -24.74 4.54 8.86
N GLN A 79 -25.91 4.30 8.24
CA GLN A 79 -26.50 2.96 8.20
C GLN A 79 -25.63 1.97 7.45
N ASP A 80 -25.03 2.41 6.35
CA ASP A 80 -24.05 1.65 5.58
C ASP A 80 -22.77 2.47 5.40
N PRO A 81 -21.74 2.20 6.21
CA PRO A 81 -20.46 2.91 6.11
C PRO A 81 -19.77 2.78 4.76
N SER A 82 -20.07 1.74 3.97
CA SER A 82 -19.44 1.51 2.66
C SER A 82 -19.93 2.50 1.60
N THR A 83 -21.09 3.12 1.80
CA THR A 83 -21.69 4.10 0.90
C THR A 83 -21.56 5.54 1.39
N ALA A 84 -20.94 5.75 2.55
CA ALA A 84 -20.78 7.07 3.14
C ALA A 84 -19.85 7.95 2.28
N THR A 85 -20.33 9.15 1.95
CA THR A 85 -19.59 10.18 1.18
C THR A 85 -18.93 11.21 2.08
N ASP A 86 -19.38 11.35 3.31
CA ASP A 86 -18.80 12.22 4.32
C ASP A 86 -17.47 11.63 4.83
N LEU A 87 -16.44 12.48 4.91
CA LEU A 87 -15.08 12.04 5.29
C LEU A 87 -14.99 11.50 6.72
N LEU A 88 -15.91 11.93 7.62
CA LEU A 88 -15.94 11.46 9.01
C LEU A 88 -16.98 10.36 9.24
N GLN A 89 -17.81 10.01 8.26
CA GLN A 89 -18.84 8.99 8.35
C GLN A 89 -18.45 7.63 7.76
N THR A 90 -17.18 7.29 7.79
CA THR A 90 -16.69 5.99 7.31
C THR A 90 -16.84 4.91 8.38
N THR A 91 -16.50 3.67 8.05
CA THR A 91 -16.42 2.56 9.02
C THR A 91 -15.55 2.91 10.23
N TYR A 92 -14.47 3.66 9.99
CA TYR A 92 -13.54 4.17 11.00
C TYR A 92 -13.68 5.70 11.13
N GLY A 93 -14.93 6.15 11.33
CA GLY A 93 -15.29 7.57 11.29
C GLY A 93 -15.00 8.34 12.59
N GLY A 94 -15.41 9.61 12.59
CA GLY A 94 -15.27 10.48 13.75
C GLY A 94 -13.79 10.70 14.15
N TRP A 95 -13.49 10.65 15.42
CA TRP A 95 -12.13 10.83 15.94
C TRP A 95 -11.13 9.82 15.40
N GLU A 96 -11.58 8.60 15.07
CA GLU A 96 -10.70 7.59 14.49
C GLU A 96 -10.29 7.95 13.07
N ALA A 97 -11.18 8.54 12.27
CA ALA A 97 -10.83 9.04 10.93
C ALA A 97 -9.76 10.12 11.01
N VAL A 98 -9.90 11.09 11.92
CA VAL A 98 -8.91 12.17 12.15
C VAL A 98 -7.56 11.61 12.59
N ALA A 99 -7.57 10.65 13.52
CA ALA A 99 -6.34 9.99 13.99
C ALA A 99 -5.64 9.23 12.85
N ASN A 100 -6.37 8.40 12.11
CA ASN A 100 -5.82 7.60 11.01
C ASN A 100 -5.30 8.49 9.88
N ALA A 101 -6.01 9.56 9.53
CA ALA A 101 -5.58 10.51 8.51
C ALA A 101 -4.30 11.25 8.92
N SER A 102 -4.21 11.68 10.18
CA SER A 102 -3.02 12.33 10.72
C SER A 102 -1.80 11.39 10.70
N LEU A 103 -1.99 10.12 11.05
CA LEU A 103 -0.95 9.11 10.96
C LEU A 103 -0.56 8.82 9.51
N ALA A 104 -1.53 8.76 8.59
CA ALA A 104 -1.26 8.57 7.16
C ALA A 104 -0.40 9.71 6.58
N LEU A 105 -0.63 10.97 6.98
CA LEU A 105 0.22 12.11 6.61
C LEU A 105 1.65 11.94 7.12
N THR A 106 1.82 11.50 8.37
CA THR A 106 3.11 11.22 8.99
C THR A 106 3.90 10.17 8.22
N GLU A 107 3.27 9.05 7.90
CA GLU A 107 3.93 7.94 7.20
C GLU A 107 4.15 8.25 5.72
N ALA A 108 3.20 8.94 5.06
CA ALA A 108 3.34 9.33 3.66
C ALA A 108 4.51 10.30 3.42
N ALA A 109 4.84 11.16 4.39
CA ALA A 109 6.03 12.02 4.29
C ALA A 109 7.32 11.19 4.07
N ARG A 110 7.44 10.02 4.71
CA ARG A 110 8.58 9.11 4.51
C ARG A 110 8.67 8.56 3.08
N LEU A 111 7.53 8.40 2.42
CA LEU A 111 7.52 7.97 1.03
C LEU A 111 8.18 9.01 0.10
N LEU A 112 8.23 10.27 0.51
CA LEU A 112 8.82 11.38 -0.23
C LEU A 112 10.29 11.64 0.14
N GLU A 113 10.83 10.94 1.13
CA GLU A 113 12.26 10.96 1.49
C GLU A 113 13.11 10.04 0.57
N VAL A 114 12.47 9.13 -0.16
CA VAL A 114 13.14 8.20 -1.07
C VAL A 114 13.05 8.65 -2.53
N PRO A 115 14.02 8.29 -3.40
CA PRO A 115 14.01 8.68 -4.80
C PRO A 115 12.72 8.29 -5.51
N ARG A 116 12.07 9.28 -6.14
CA ARG A 116 10.85 9.17 -6.94
C ARG A 116 10.91 10.11 -8.13
N ALA A 117 10.14 9.82 -9.15
CA ALA A 117 9.96 10.73 -10.27
C ALA A 117 8.92 11.82 -9.92
N CYS A 118 9.18 13.03 -10.33
CA CYS A 118 8.20 14.10 -10.44
C CYS A 118 7.24 13.85 -11.62
N SER A 119 6.20 14.68 -11.77
CA SER A 119 5.25 14.57 -12.89
C SER A 119 5.88 14.74 -14.28
N ASN A 120 7.01 15.41 -14.37
CA ASN A 120 7.79 15.61 -15.59
C ASN A 120 8.86 14.53 -15.83
N GLY A 121 8.86 13.45 -15.05
CA GLY A 121 9.83 12.35 -15.15
C GLY A 121 11.19 12.61 -14.50
N LYS A 122 11.51 13.84 -14.10
CA LYS A 122 12.77 14.15 -13.40
C LYS A 122 12.74 13.63 -11.95
N ALA A 123 13.91 13.42 -11.38
CA ALA A 123 14.03 13.00 -9.97
C ALA A 123 13.53 14.09 -9.02
N ALA A 124 12.83 13.69 -7.96
CA ALA A 124 12.44 14.60 -6.89
C ALA A 124 13.68 15.12 -6.15
N PRO A 125 13.68 16.40 -5.71
CA PRO A 125 14.85 17.04 -5.10
C PRO A 125 14.99 16.66 -3.61
N ILE A 126 15.10 15.37 -3.32
CA ILE A 126 15.06 14.81 -1.96
C ILE A 126 16.19 15.30 -1.03
N THR A 127 17.28 15.83 -1.59
CA THR A 127 18.39 16.41 -0.83
C THR A 127 18.25 17.92 -0.61
N ASN A 128 17.23 18.56 -1.21
CA ASN A 128 17.02 20.00 -1.07
C ASN A 128 16.54 20.34 0.34
N ALA A 129 17.16 21.34 0.97
CA ALA A 129 16.88 21.75 2.35
C ALA A 129 15.41 22.15 2.59
N THR A 130 14.76 22.81 1.62
CA THR A 130 13.33 23.16 1.73
C THR A 130 12.45 21.89 1.66
N TRP A 131 12.79 20.94 0.78
CA TRP A 131 12.09 19.65 0.66
C TRP A 131 12.16 18.87 1.99
N THR A 132 13.37 18.68 2.51
CA THR A 132 13.57 17.93 3.77
C THR A 132 12.95 18.62 4.98
N ARG A 133 12.97 19.97 5.01
CA ARG A 133 12.31 20.75 6.06
C ARG A 133 10.80 20.53 6.02
N GLY A 134 10.13 20.71 4.87
CA GLY A 134 8.69 20.54 4.76
C GLY A 134 8.23 19.12 5.12
N LEU A 135 8.99 18.08 4.75
CA LEU A 135 8.67 16.70 5.15
C LEU A 135 8.80 16.48 6.66
N ARG A 136 9.80 17.08 7.28
CA ARG A 136 10.01 17.03 8.73
C ARG A 136 8.89 17.73 9.49
N GLU A 137 8.49 18.92 9.02
CA GLU A 137 7.37 19.70 9.55
C GLU A 137 6.04 18.93 9.42
N LEU A 138 5.77 18.34 8.26
CA LEU A 138 4.58 17.53 8.02
C LEU A 138 4.50 16.30 8.94
N ARG A 139 5.62 15.62 9.16
CA ARG A 139 5.67 14.48 10.08
C ARG A 139 5.39 14.89 11.51
N ALA A 140 5.97 15.99 11.95
CA ALA A 140 5.74 16.50 13.31
C ALA A 140 4.29 16.95 13.51
N ALA A 141 3.71 17.66 12.52
CA ALA A 141 2.33 18.10 12.55
C ALA A 141 1.34 16.92 12.52
N GLY A 142 1.60 15.90 11.68
CA GLY A 142 0.79 14.70 11.62
C GLY A 142 0.80 13.91 12.94
N LEU A 143 1.96 13.75 13.58
CA LEU A 143 2.05 13.12 14.91
C LEU A 143 1.29 13.92 15.97
N ALA A 144 1.38 15.25 15.95
CA ALA A 144 0.61 16.10 16.85
C ALA A 144 -0.90 15.93 16.63
N GLY A 145 -1.36 15.91 15.37
CA GLY A 145 -2.76 15.66 15.02
C GLY A 145 -3.24 14.28 15.46
N TYR A 146 -2.42 13.25 15.29
CA TYR A 146 -2.72 11.91 15.79
C TYR A 146 -2.92 11.89 17.31
N ALA A 147 -1.98 12.49 18.07
CA ALA A 147 -2.06 12.56 19.52
C ALA A 147 -3.29 13.36 19.99
N ALA A 148 -3.57 14.48 19.33
CA ALA A 148 -4.75 15.31 19.60
C ALA A 148 -6.07 14.57 19.36
N ALA A 149 -6.20 13.88 18.22
CA ALA A 149 -7.38 13.10 17.88
C ALA A 149 -7.58 11.91 18.86
N LYS A 150 -6.50 11.24 19.27
CA LYS A 150 -6.56 10.18 20.29
C LYS A 150 -7.01 10.72 21.65
N ALA A 151 -6.67 11.95 21.99
CA ALA A 151 -7.11 12.64 23.19
C ALA A 151 -8.50 13.29 23.05
N LYS A 152 -9.09 13.30 21.85
CA LYS A 152 -10.32 14.02 21.47
C LYS A 152 -10.23 15.52 21.81
N ASP A 153 -9.05 16.11 21.62
CA ASP A 153 -8.76 17.50 21.89
C ASP A 153 -8.87 18.32 20.60
N MET A 154 -10.03 18.98 20.43
CA MET A 154 -10.33 19.73 19.21
C MET A 154 -9.35 20.89 18.99
N ASP A 155 -9.02 21.64 20.04
CA ASP A 155 -8.14 22.80 19.91
C ASP A 155 -6.77 22.37 19.39
N LYS A 156 -6.25 21.26 19.87
CA LYS A 156 -4.99 20.69 19.37
C LYS A 156 -5.10 20.10 17.98
N VAL A 157 -6.26 19.59 17.58
CA VAL A 157 -6.49 19.16 16.17
C VAL A 157 -6.45 20.36 15.25
N LEU A 158 -7.08 21.48 15.62
CA LEU A 158 -7.03 22.73 14.84
C LEU A 158 -5.60 23.27 14.71
N ASP A 159 -4.85 23.30 15.82
CA ASP A 159 -3.42 23.69 15.82
C ASP A 159 -2.58 22.76 14.92
N ALA A 160 -2.84 21.46 14.94
CA ALA A 160 -2.17 20.51 14.06
C ALA A 160 -2.55 20.72 12.58
N ALA A 161 -3.81 21.03 12.26
CA ALA A 161 -4.27 21.35 10.91
C ALA A 161 -3.55 22.58 10.33
N ASP A 162 -3.38 23.63 11.12
CA ASP A 162 -2.62 24.83 10.73
C ASP A 162 -1.15 24.49 10.44
N LYS A 163 -0.53 23.67 11.28
CA LYS A 163 0.86 23.22 11.08
C LYS A 163 1.00 22.33 9.85
N ILE A 164 0.01 21.46 9.57
CA ILE A 164 -0.04 20.65 8.32
C ILE A 164 -0.12 21.59 7.11
N THR A 165 -0.97 22.61 7.14
CA THR A 165 -1.09 23.61 6.07
C THR A 165 0.24 24.31 5.83
N THR A 166 0.89 24.76 6.89
CA THR A 166 2.21 25.42 6.82
C THR A 166 3.27 24.48 6.20
N ALA A 167 3.32 23.23 6.62
CA ALA A 167 4.26 22.25 6.06
C ALA A 167 4.01 21.98 4.58
N CYS A 168 2.74 21.91 4.17
CA CYS A 168 2.36 21.80 2.75
C CYS A 168 2.83 23.02 1.96
N SER A 169 2.60 24.23 2.44
CA SER A 169 3.02 25.47 1.79
C SER A 169 4.55 25.57 1.68
N THR A 170 5.30 25.16 2.68
CA THR A 170 6.77 25.11 2.64
C THR A 170 7.31 24.40 1.39
N CYS A 171 6.69 23.27 1.00
CA CYS A 171 7.06 22.55 -0.22
C CYS A 171 6.40 23.15 -1.46
N HIS A 172 5.11 23.45 -1.40
CA HIS A 172 4.31 23.81 -2.58
C HIS A 172 4.74 25.12 -3.19
N ASP A 173 5.07 26.14 -2.41
CA ASP A 173 5.54 27.44 -2.88
C ASP A 173 6.81 27.33 -3.75
N LYS A 174 7.63 26.33 -3.49
CA LYS A 174 8.87 26.12 -4.24
C LYS A 174 8.76 25.07 -5.34
N PHE A 175 8.01 23.99 -5.13
CA PHE A 175 8.06 22.80 -6.00
C PHE A 175 6.77 22.54 -6.76
N ARG A 176 5.63 23.11 -6.38
CA ARG A 176 4.34 22.89 -7.03
C ARG A 176 3.95 24.01 -7.97
N GLU A 177 4.11 25.26 -7.55
CA GLU A 177 3.55 26.43 -8.25
C GLU A 177 4.33 26.77 -9.53
N LYS A 178 5.56 26.28 -9.69
CA LYS A 178 6.37 26.50 -10.89
C LYS A 178 6.30 25.35 -11.88
N THR A 179 6.25 25.68 -13.16
CA THR A 179 6.28 24.70 -14.24
C THR A 179 7.70 24.65 -14.82
N PRO A 180 8.31 23.44 -14.97
CA PRO A 180 7.78 22.12 -14.67
C PRO A 180 7.83 21.81 -13.16
N ARG A 181 6.75 21.23 -12.64
CA ARG A 181 6.58 20.87 -11.21
C ARG A 181 7.69 19.97 -10.71
N CYS A 182 8.00 20.07 -9.41
CA CYS A 182 9.08 19.36 -8.74
C CYS A 182 10.50 19.85 -9.10
N VAL A 183 10.64 21.03 -9.69
CA VAL A 183 11.94 21.66 -9.92
C VAL A 183 12.17 22.71 -8.83
N ALA A 184 13.35 22.70 -8.25
CA ALA A 184 13.79 23.72 -7.31
C ALA A 184 14.28 24.97 -8.05
#